data_d78a6a75f2df11275df2ff65e6fc4ae6
#
_entry.id   d78a6a75f2df11275df2ff65e6fc4ae6
#
_cell.length_a   1.000
_cell.length_b   1.000
_cell.length_c   1.000
_cell.angle_alpha   90.00
_cell.angle_beta   90.00
_cell.angle_gamma   90.00
#
_symmetry.space_group_name_H-M   'P 1'
#
loop_
_entity.id
_entity.type
_entity.pdbx_description
1 polymer ?
#
loop_
_entity_poly.entity_id
_entity_poly.type
_entity_poly.pdbx_seq_one_letter_code
_entity_poly.pdbx_strand_id
1 'polypeptide(L)'
;MLRSLRCAALLGSLFLSASALAVDIDPASYGYPLTNPFEATIATTPPNLRPQLPSDDEINQSDYSLTMRPERQFSLPDNFWAVKKLTYRIAKQDHAAPLIFLISGTGARYDSSINEYLKKLYYKAGYHVVQLSSPTSFDFIAAASRFATPGITQEDAEDMYRVMQAVRAQNSTLPVTDYYLSGYSLGALDAAFVSKLDETRRSFNFKKVLLLNPPVNLYTSITNLDKLVPVSYTHLRAHE
;
A
#
# COMPACT_ATOMS: atom_id res chain seq x y z
N MET A 1 40.88 1.86 -59.02
CA MET A 1 39.44 2.03 -58.80
C MET A 1 38.89 0.80 -58.05
N LEU A 2 38.93 0.77 -56.71
CA LEU A 2 38.35 -0.28 -55.89
C LEU A 2 37.20 0.34 -55.11
N ARG A 3 35.98 -0.15 -55.32
CA ARG A 3 34.77 0.17 -54.56
C ARG A 3 34.71 -0.72 -53.33
N SER A 4 34.82 -0.15 -52.14
CA SER A 4 34.59 -0.85 -50.87
C SER A 4 33.09 -0.99 -50.60
N LEU A 5 32.58 -2.23 -50.58
CA LEU A 5 31.27 -2.57 -50.02
C LEU A 5 31.35 -2.51 -48.52
N ARG A 6 30.53 -1.65 -47.90
CA ARG A 6 30.27 -1.67 -46.47
C ARG A 6 29.02 -2.53 -46.21
N CYS A 7 29.22 -3.72 -45.67
CA CYS A 7 28.13 -4.51 -45.07
C CYS A 7 27.69 -3.88 -43.77
N ALA A 8 26.47 -3.35 -43.72
CA ALA A 8 25.80 -2.96 -42.47
C ALA A 8 25.14 -4.20 -41.89
N ALA A 9 25.69 -4.68 -40.79
CA ALA A 9 25.05 -5.72 -40.00
C ALA A 9 23.94 -5.11 -39.15
N LEU A 10 22.68 -5.39 -39.47
CA LEU A 10 21.52 -5.12 -38.63
C LEU A 10 21.50 -6.14 -37.50
N LEU A 11 21.91 -5.72 -36.29
CA LEU A 11 21.65 -6.45 -35.04
C LEU A 11 20.19 -6.21 -34.64
N GLY A 12 19.32 -7.12 -35.01
CA GLY A 12 17.96 -7.21 -34.50
C GLY A 12 17.99 -7.69 -33.04
N SER A 13 17.81 -6.78 -32.11
CA SER A 13 17.57 -7.09 -30.70
C SER A 13 16.19 -7.71 -30.56
N LEU A 14 16.14 -9.05 -30.42
CA LEU A 14 14.96 -9.76 -29.95
C LEU A 14 14.70 -9.34 -28.49
N PHE A 15 13.73 -8.47 -28.25
CA PHE A 15 13.13 -8.30 -26.95
C PHE A 15 12.28 -9.54 -26.63
N LEU A 16 12.85 -10.51 -25.91
CA LEU A 16 12.06 -11.52 -25.22
C LEU A 16 11.29 -10.80 -24.11
N SER A 17 10.04 -10.49 -24.38
CA SER A 17 9.06 -10.14 -23.33
C SER A 17 8.89 -11.39 -22.47
N ALA A 18 9.55 -11.45 -21.32
CA ALA A 18 9.24 -12.43 -20.29
C ALA A 18 7.84 -12.12 -19.79
N SER A 19 6.83 -12.78 -20.38
CA SER A 19 5.49 -12.83 -19.79
C SER A 19 5.66 -13.43 -18.40
N ALA A 20 5.41 -12.66 -17.36
CA ALA A 20 5.28 -13.20 -16.02
C ALA A 20 4.09 -14.16 -16.07
N LEU A 21 4.38 -15.45 -16.15
CA LEU A 21 3.37 -16.48 -15.98
C LEU A 21 2.82 -16.31 -14.58
N ALA A 22 1.55 -15.92 -14.47
CA ALA A 22 0.83 -16.02 -13.22
C ALA A 22 0.89 -17.50 -12.82
N VAL A 23 1.49 -17.78 -11.67
CA VAL A 23 1.47 -19.12 -11.10
C VAL A 23 0.02 -19.36 -10.69
N ASP A 24 -0.65 -20.23 -11.41
CA ASP A 24 -1.99 -20.68 -11.05
C ASP A 24 -1.84 -21.54 -9.80
N ILE A 25 -2.15 -20.95 -8.64
CA ILE A 25 -2.08 -21.64 -7.36
C ILE A 25 -3.37 -22.48 -7.26
N ASP A 26 -3.26 -23.79 -7.41
CA ASP A 26 -4.36 -24.68 -7.10
C ASP A 26 -4.76 -24.53 -5.62
N PRO A 27 -5.99 -24.06 -5.32
CA PRO A 27 -6.46 -23.90 -3.96
C PRO A 27 -6.39 -25.19 -3.13
N ALA A 28 -6.52 -26.35 -3.78
CA ALA A 28 -6.40 -27.67 -3.12
C ALA A 28 -4.97 -27.96 -2.66
N SER A 29 -3.95 -27.42 -3.34
CA SER A 29 -2.54 -27.60 -3.00
C SER A 29 -2.06 -26.63 -1.92
N TYR A 30 -2.83 -25.58 -1.59
CA TYR A 30 -2.45 -24.57 -0.61
C TYR A 30 -2.41 -25.11 0.83
N GLY A 31 -3.02 -26.27 1.07
CA GLY A 31 -2.96 -26.98 2.36
C GLY A 31 -3.75 -26.28 3.49
N TYR A 32 -4.63 -25.33 3.18
CA TYR A 32 -5.49 -24.74 4.19
C TYR A 32 -6.61 -25.71 4.60
N PRO A 33 -6.75 -26.04 5.89
CA PRO A 33 -7.58 -27.17 6.30
C PRO A 33 -9.09 -26.89 6.25
N LEU A 34 -9.52 -25.64 6.12
CA LEU A 34 -10.92 -25.25 6.15
C LEU A 34 -11.39 -24.80 4.75
N THR A 35 -12.42 -25.47 4.26
CA THR A 35 -13.03 -25.17 2.95
C THR A 35 -14.21 -24.20 3.05
N ASN A 36 -14.84 -24.10 4.23
CA ASN A 36 -15.92 -23.14 4.48
C ASN A 36 -15.30 -21.74 4.71
N PRO A 37 -15.65 -20.71 3.92
CA PRO A 37 -15.05 -19.39 4.04
C PRO A 37 -15.37 -18.68 5.36
N PHE A 38 -16.52 -18.93 5.97
CA PHE A 38 -16.89 -18.35 7.26
C PHE A 38 -16.07 -18.97 8.40
N GLU A 39 -15.96 -20.30 8.41
CA GLU A 39 -15.12 -21.01 9.38
C GLU A 39 -13.65 -20.61 9.23
N ALA A 40 -13.15 -20.52 8.01
CA ALA A 40 -11.79 -20.08 7.72
C ALA A 40 -11.51 -18.67 8.24
N THR A 41 -12.48 -17.77 8.12
CA THR A 41 -12.37 -16.38 8.60
C THR A 41 -12.33 -16.32 10.13
N ILE A 42 -13.19 -17.09 10.81
CA ILE A 42 -13.29 -17.10 12.28
C ILE A 42 -12.12 -17.84 12.92
N ALA A 43 -11.75 -19.01 12.37
CA ALA A 43 -10.70 -19.85 12.92
C ALA A 43 -9.29 -19.26 12.79
N THR A 44 -9.13 -18.26 11.96
CA THR A 44 -7.84 -17.62 11.63
C THR A 44 -6.84 -18.61 10.99
N THR A 45 -5.65 -18.13 10.66
CA THR A 45 -4.59 -18.96 10.06
C THR A 45 -4.03 -19.92 11.12
N PRO A 46 -4.01 -21.24 10.88
CA PRO A 46 -3.40 -22.21 11.78
C PRO A 46 -1.95 -21.85 12.13
N PRO A 47 -1.50 -22.11 13.37
CA PRO A 47 -0.16 -21.72 13.81
C PRO A 47 0.99 -22.21 12.92
N ASN A 48 0.88 -23.43 12.38
CA ASN A 48 1.87 -24.02 11.49
C ASN A 48 1.95 -23.35 10.10
N LEU A 49 0.93 -22.59 9.71
CA LEU A 49 0.90 -21.81 8.47
C LEU A 49 1.24 -20.32 8.69
N ARG A 50 1.40 -19.91 9.95
CA ARG A 50 1.78 -18.51 10.25
C ARG A 50 3.26 -18.30 10.05
N PRO A 51 3.68 -17.24 9.35
CA PRO A 51 5.08 -16.91 9.25
C PRO A 51 5.61 -16.51 10.64
N GLN A 52 6.83 -16.93 10.96
CA GLN A 52 7.56 -16.36 12.09
C GLN A 52 7.97 -14.93 11.73
N LEU A 53 7.47 -13.95 12.46
CA LEU A 53 7.74 -12.54 12.23
C LEU A 53 8.62 -11.99 13.36
N PRO A 54 9.45 -10.97 13.07
CA PRO A 54 10.22 -10.29 14.09
C PRO A 54 9.27 -9.60 15.09
N SER A 55 9.72 -9.53 16.35
CA SER A 55 9.09 -8.67 17.36
C SER A 55 9.33 -7.19 17.01
N ASP A 56 8.61 -6.28 17.65
CA ASP A 56 8.80 -4.86 17.41
C ASP A 56 10.17 -4.34 17.88
N ASP A 57 10.74 -4.99 18.90
CA ASP A 57 12.08 -4.66 19.43
C ASP A 57 13.23 -5.07 18.49
N GLU A 58 12.98 -6.03 17.59
CA GLU A 58 13.92 -6.47 16.57
C GLU A 58 13.90 -5.60 15.30
N ILE A 59 12.97 -4.66 15.22
CA ILE A 59 12.79 -3.79 14.06
C ILE A 59 13.33 -2.39 14.39
N ASN A 60 14.32 -1.94 13.64
CA ASN A 60 14.77 -0.56 13.70
C ASN A 60 13.72 0.37 13.06
N GLN A 61 12.80 0.88 13.86
CA GLN A 61 11.68 1.71 13.40
C GLN A 61 11.56 3.00 14.19
N SER A 62 11.01 4.01 13.52
CA SER A 62 10.74 5.31 14.13
C SER A 62 9.55 6.00 13.45
N ASP A 63 8.82 6.77 14.26
CA ASP A 63 7.74 7.62 13.78
C ASP A 63 8.27 9.00 13.43
N TYR A 64 7.82 9.52 12.31
CA TYR A 64 8.15 10.83 11.79
C TYR A 64 6.87 11.60 11.47
N SER A 65 6.96 12.90 11.32
CA SER A 65 5.81 13.70 10.92
C SER A 65 6.16 14.68 9.79
N LEU A 66 5.18 14.92 8.93
CA LEU A 66 5.21 15.86 7.82
C LEU A 66 4.25 17.01 8.06
N THR A 67 4.69 18.23 7.71
CA THR A 67 3.81 19.37 7.57
C THR A 67 3.51 19.53 6.08
N MET A 68 2.40 18.94 5.63
CA MET A 68 2.01 18.98 4.21
C MET A 68 1.27 20.26 3.84
N ARG A 69 0.65 20.92 4.84
CA ARG A 69 -0.19 22.10 4.66
C ARG A 69 0.09 23.11 5.77
N PRO A 70 1.05 24.01 5.58
CA PRO A 70 1.34 25.05 6.55
C PRO A 70 0.15 26.01 6.73
N GLU A 71 -0.62 26.27 5.65
CA GLU A 71 -1.83 27.08 5.65
C GLU A 71 -3.01 26.24 5.14
N ARG A 72 -4.05 26.13 5.95
CA ARG A 72 -5.27 25.38 5.59
C ARG A 72 -6.20 26.27 4.78
N GLN A 73 -6.66 25.75 3.64
CA GLN A 73 -7.63 26.44 2.77
C GLN A 73 -9.08 26.18 3.18
N PHE A 74 -9.33 25.30 4.16
CA PHE A 74 -10.66 24.95 4.64
C PHE A 74 -10.67 24.85 6.17
N SER A 75 -11.84 25.09 6.76
CA SER A 75 -12.07 24.90 8.18
C SER A 75 -12.21 23.42 8.50
N LEU A 76 -11.48 22.95 9.50
CA LEU A 76 -11.71 21.62 10.07
C LEU A 76 -12.74 21.72 11.20
N PRO A 77 -13.55 20.66 11.44
CA PRO A 77 -14.33 20.54 12.64
C PRO A 77 -13.46 20.71 13.90
N ASP A 78 -14.03 21.26 14.96
CA ASP A 78 -13.28 21.63 16.19
C ASP A 78 -12.51 20.48 16.83
N ASN A 79 -13.01 19.25 16.70
CA ASN A 79 -12.35 18.05 17.20
C ASN A 79 -11.04 17.71 16.48
N PHE A 80 -10.79 18.29 15.30
CA PHE A 80 -9.57 18.07 14.48
C PHE A 80 -8.60 19.24 14.48
N TRP A 81 -8.87 20.29 15.23
CA TRP A 81 -8.04 21.50 15.25
C TRP A 81 -6.56 21.24 15.58
N ALA A 82 -6.26 20.21 16.39
CA ALA A 82 -4.91 19.85 16.81
C ALA A 82 -4.12 19.07 15.74
N VAL A 83 -4.79 18.49 14.73
CA VAL A 83 -4.13 17.67 13.70
C VAL A 83 -3.50 18.57 12.65
N LYS A 84 -2.23 18.94 12.86
CA LYS A 84 -1.46 19.82 11.96
C LYS A 84 -0.41 19.04 11.12
N LYS A 85 -0.04 17.85 11.55
CA LYS A 85 1.02 17.05 10.94
C LYS A 85 0.51 15.64 10.63
N LEU A 86 0.94 15.12 9.51
CA LEU A 86 0.74 13.72 9.17
C LEU A 86 1.87 12.90 9.75
N THR A 87 1.55 11.90 10.55
CA THR A 87 2.54 10.95 11.08
C THR A 87 2.66 9.75 10.16
N TYR A 88 3.88 9.26 9.99
CA TYR A 88 4.20 8.04 9.28
C TYR A 88 5.32 7.29 10.00
N ARG A 89 5.47 5.99 9.74
CA ARG A 89 6.54 5.17 10.32
C ARG A 89 7.49 4.67 9.24
N ILE A 90 8.77 4.62 9.57
CA ILE A 90 9.77 3.90 8.76
C ILE A 90 10.40 2.82 9.60
N ALA A 91 10.39 1.59 9.08
CA ALA A 91 11.25 0.50 9.50
C ALA A 91 12.45 0.43 8.55
N LYS A 92 13.67 0.48 9.10
CA LYS A 92 14.92 0.65 8.33
C LYS A 92 15.81 -0.57 8.46
N GLN A 93 16.31 -1.08 7.34
CA GLN A 93 17.45 -1.99 7.32
C GLN A 93 18.72 -1.22 7.68
N ASP A 94 19.75 -1.91 8.14
CA ASP A 94 21.07 -1.35 8.50
C ASP A 94 22.02 -1.18 7.30
N HIS A 95 21.54 -1.55 6.12
CA HIS A 95 22.28 -1.53 4.85
C HIS A 95 21.41 -0.92 3.72
N ALA A 96 22.01 -0.74 2.54
CA ALA A 96 21.27 -0.34 1.36
C ALA A 96 20.27 -1.42 0.95
N ALA A 97 18.99 -1.05 0.86
CA ALA A 97 17.91 -1.98 0.63
C ALA A 97 16.79 -1.37 -0.24
N PRO A 98 15.93 -2.17 -0.87
CA PRO A 98 14.74 -1.66 -1.52
C PRO A 98 13.77 -1.07 -0.50
N LEU A 99 13.03 -0.03 -0.90
CA LEU A 99 12.02 0.62 -0.07
C LEU A 99 10.63 0.29 -0.60
N ILE A 100 9.75 -0.16 0.29
CA ILE A 100 8.34 -0.35 0.00
C ILE A 100 7.49 0.66 0.76
N PHE A 101 6.64 1.40 0.03
CA PHE A 101 5.58 2.17 0.64
C PHE A 101 4.36 1.27 0.86
N LEU A 102 3.74 1.37 2.02
CA LEU A 102 2.57 0.58 2.42
C LEU A 102 1.41 1.52 2.77
N ILE A 103 0.36 1.49 1.96
CA ILE A 103 -0.84 2.33 2.12
C ILE A 103 -1.92 1.55 2.87
N SER A 104 -2.43 2.15 3.94
CA SER A 104 -3.50 1.58 4.77
C SER A 104 -4.84 1.52 4.05
N GLY A 105 -5.71 0.60 4.49
CA GLY A 105 -7.11 0.51 4.02
C GLY A 105 -8.01 1.60 4.58
N THR A 106 -9.30 1.55 4.24
CA THR A 106 -10.31 2.57 4.57
C THR A 106 -10.24 3.01 6.04
N GLY A 107 -10.08 4.32 6.27
CA GLY A 107 -10.08 4.94 7.59
C GLY A 107 -8.89 4.59 8.48
N ALA A 108 -8.02 3.68 8.05
CA ALA A 108 -6.93 3.18 8.87
C ALA A 108 -5.71 4.12 8.87
N ARG A 109 -5.12 4.27 10.04
CA ARG A 109 -3.85 4.99 10.22
C ARG A 109 -2.67 4.11 9.85
N TYR A 110 -1.50 4.74 9.70
CA TYR A 110 -0.23 4.08 9.39
C TYR A 110 0.13 2.92 10.35
N ASP A 111 -0.27 3.01 11.62
CA ASP A 111 0.00 2.08 12.72
C ASP A 111 -1.14 1.05 12.96
N SER A 112 -2.03 0.86 11.99
CA SER A 112 -3.10 -0.15 12.08
C SER A 112 -2.53 -1.57 12.16
N SER A 113 -3.26 -2.49 12.80
CA SER A 113 -2.81 -3.87 13.02
C SER A 113 -2.41 -4.61 11.74
N ILE A 114 -3.12 -4.36 10.63
CA ILE A 114 -2.79 -4.94 9.33
C ILE A 114 -1.49 -4.34 8.80
N ASN A 115 -1.30 -3.03 8.91
CA ASN A 115 -0.04 -2.38 8.51
C ASN A 115 1.14 -2.87 9.34
N GLU A 116 0.95 -3.05 10.65
CA GLU A 116 1.99 -3.60 11.53
C GLU A 116 2.38 -5.02 11.11
N TYR A 117 1.39 -5.86 10.78
CA TYR A 117 1.65 -7.21 10.29
C TYR A 117 2.41 -7.20 8.95
N LEU A 118 1.96 -6.41 7.98
CA LEU A 118 2.58 -6.31 6.65
C LEU A 118 3.98 -5.68 6.74
N LYS A 119 4.18 -4.68 7.60
CA LYS A 119 5.51 -4.13 7.90
C LYS A 119 6.49 -5.23 8.31
N LYS A 120 6.09 -6.09 9.25
CA LYS A 120 6.95 -7.19 9.73
C LYS A 120 7.31 -8.17 8.62
N LEU A 121 6.36 -8.48 7.74
CA LEU A 121 6.59 -9.34 6.56
C LEU A 121 7.62 -8.72 5.61
N TYR A 122 7.42 -7.46 5.23
CA TYR A 122 8.32 -6.77 4.30
C TYR A 122 9.69 -6.50 4.92
N TYR A 123 9.73 -6.14 6.19
CA TYR A 123 11.00 -5.94 6.90
C TYR A 123 11.82 -7.24 6.96
N LYS A 124 11.18 -8.36 7.29
CA LYS A 124 11.82 -9.70 7.24
C LYS A 124 12.30 -10.07 5.83
N ALA A 125 11.60 -9.61 4.80
CA ALA A 125 11.99 -9.82 3.40
C ALA A 125 13.11 -8.87 2.93
N GLY A 126 13.67 -8.02 3.82
CA GLY A 126 14.82 -7.17 3.54
C GLY A 126 14.47 -5.79 2.99
N TYR A 127 13.24 -5.31 3.14
CA TYR A 127 12.84 -3.97 2.69
C TYR A 127 12.98 -2.93 3.81
N HIS A 128 13.35 -1.69 3.45
CA HIS A 128 12.89 -0.55 4.22
C HIS A 128 11.39 -0.42 4.02
N VAL A 129 10.62 -0.21 5.08
CA VAL A 129 9.16 -0.14 5.01
C VAL A 129 8.68 1.21 5.48
N VAL A 130 7.94 1.92 4.63
CA VAL A 130 7.25 3.18 4.98
C VAL A 130 5.76 2.90 5.11
N GLN A 131 5.23 3.03 6.32
CA GLN A 131 3.80 2.88 6.61
C GLN A 131 3.10 4.24 6.51
N LEU A 132 2.03 4.30 5.71
CA LEU A 132 1.24 5.50 5.45
C LEU A 132 -0.22 5.28 5.81
N SER A 133 -0.83 6.30 6.42
CA SER A 133 -2.27 6.34 6.67
C SER A 133 -3.06 6.37 5.36
N SER A 134 -4.26 5.81 5.37
CA SER A 134 -5.21 5.92 4.26
C SER A 134 -5.56 7.37 3.97
N PRO A 135 -5.80 7.76 2.72
CA PRO A 135 -6.38 9.07 2.38
C PRO A 135 -7.71 9.35 3.06
N THR A 136 -8.44 8.29 3.46
CA THR A 136 -9.71 8.40 4.18
C THR A 136 -9.57 8.41 5.71
N SER A 137 -8.36 8.35 6.25
CA SER A 137 -8.13 8.50 7.68
C SER A 137 -8.18 9.96 8.12
N PHE A 138 -8.61 10.20 9.36
CA PHE A 138 -8.79 11.57 9.87
C PHE A 138 -7.50 12.39 9.88
N ASP A 139 -6.38 11.78 10.23
CA ASP A 139 -5.07 12.43 10.22
C ASP A 139 -4.64 12.83 8.81
N PHE A 140 -4.86 11.97 7.81
CA PHE A 140 -4.54 12.29 6.43
C PHE A 140 -5.45 13.39 5.87
N ILE A 141 -6.77 13.29 6.08
CA ILE A 141 -7.75 14.32 5.67
C ILE A 141 -7.36 15.67 6.25
N ALA A 142 -7.05 15.72 7.55
CA ALA A 142 -6.73 16.96 8.23
C ALA A 142 -5.38 17.54 7.84
N ALA A 143 -4.34 16.72 7.66
CA ALA A 143 -2.96 17.16 7.52
C ALA A 143 -2.41 17.15 6.09
N ALA A 144 -2.94 16.31 5.20
CA ALA A 144 -2.37 16.06 3.88
C ALA A 144 -3.31 16.26 2.69
N SER A 145 -4.61 15.98 2.84
CA SER A 145 -5.58 16.13 1.75
C SER A 145 -5.72 17.60 1.34
N ARG A 146 -5.68 17.89 0.03
CA ARG A 146 -5.81 19.26 -0.51
C ARG A 146 -7.23 19.82 -0.33
N PHE A 147 -8.24 18.97 -0.46
CA PHE A 147 -9.64 19.39 -0.51
C PHE A 147 -10.46 18.87 0.67
N ALA A 148 -9.91 18.01 1.53
CA ALA A 148 -10.61 17.33 2.61
C ALA A 148 -11.88 16.57 2.18
N THR A 149 -11.90 16.09 0.94
CA THR A 149 -12.99 15.32 0.34
C THR A 149 -12.49 13.95 -0.10
N PRO A 150 -12.22 13.04 0.85
CA PRO A 150 -11.69 11.71 0.51
C PRO A 150 -12.71 10.89 -0.28
N GLY A 151 -12.21 9.96 -1.09
CA GLY A 151 -13.04 9.07 -1.90
C GLY A 151 -13.09 9.42 -3.38
N ILE A 152 -12.47 10.53 -3.79
CA ILE A 152 -12.17 10.81 -5.19
C ILE A 152 -10.78 10.23 -5.46
N THR A 153 -10.71 8.98 -5.93
CA THR A 153 -9.48 8.18 -5.98
C THR A 153 -8.32 8.87 -6.69
N GLN A 154 -8.59 9.65 -7.75
CA GLN A 154 -7.56 10.42 -8.46
C GLN A 154 -6.95 11.50 -7.57
N GLU A 155 -7.77 12.22 -6.79
CA GLU A 155 -7.32 13.28 -5.88
C GLU A 155 -6.58 12.68 -4.68
N ASP A 156 -7.10 11.56 -4.15
CA ASP A 156 -6.49 10.82 -3.06
C ASP A 156 -5.10 10.30 -3.46
N ALA A 157 -4.97 9.77 -4.67
CA ALA A 157 -3.70 9.31 -5.21
C ALA A 157 -2.70 10.45 -5.44
N GLU A 158 -3.16 11.61 -5.89
CA GLU A 158 -2.34 12.83 -6.02
C GLU A 158 -1.78 13.27 -4.67
N ASP A 159 -2.61 13.32 -3.64
CA ASP A 159 -2.21 13.71 -2.30
C ASP A 159 -1.27 12.67 -1.68
N MET A 160 -1.54 11.38 -1.88
CA MET A 160 -0.66 10.29 -1.44
C MET A 160 0.71 10.36 -2.12
N TYR A 161 0.74 10.61 -3.43
CA TYR A 161 2.00 10.74 -4.18
C TYR A 161 2.86 11.89 -3.64
N ARG A 162 2.26 13.03 -3.34
CA ARG A 162 2.93 14.19 -2.71
C ARG A 162 3.47 13.84 -1.32
N VAL A 163 2.71 13.11 -0.51
CA VAL A 163 3.16 12.60 0.78
C VAL A 163 4.38 11.71 0.62
N MET A 164 4.34 10.77 -0.30
CA MET A 164 5.47 9.86 -0.56
C MET A 164 6.73 10.62 -1.02
N GLN A 165 6.58 11.63 -1.86
CA GLN A 165 7.69 12.52 -2.26
C GLN A 165 8.27 13.27 -1.04
N ALA A 166 7.42 13.81 -0.16
CA ALA A 166 7.84 14.49 1.06
C ALA A 166 8.55 13.54 2.05
N VAL A 167 8.04 12.31 2.21
CA VAL A 167 8.71 11.27 3.00
C VAL A 167 10.10 11.00 2.46
N ARG A 168 10.23 10.85 1.14
CA ARG A 168 11.54 10.58 0.52
C ARG A 168 12.49 11.76 0.66
N ALA A 169 12.01 12.97 0.50
CA ALA A 169 12.82 14.19 0.70
C ALA A 169 13.32 14.30 2.14
N GLN A 170 12.46 14.06 3.13
CA GLN A 170 12.83 14.09 4.54
C GLN A 170 13.85 12.99 4.93
N ASN A 171 13.85 11.89 4.20
CA ASN A 171 14.75 10.75 4.42
C ASN A 171 15.73 10.55 3.24
N SER A 172 16.26 11.65 2.68
CA SER A 172 17.12 11.62 1.50
C SER A 172 18.41 10.82 1.70
N THR A 173 18.90 10.72 2.92
CA THR A 173 20.12 9.97 3.29
C THR A 173 19.88 8.46 3.45
N LEU A 174 18.64 7.98 3.50
CA LEU A 174 18.36 6.55 3.58
C LEU A 174 18.83 5.87 2.29
N PRO A 175 19.70 4.84 2.35
CA PRO A 175 20.26 4.21 1.15
C PRO A 175 19.24 3.25 0.52
N VAL A 176 18.47 3.77 -0.44
CA VAL A 176 17.41 3.04 -1.15
C VAL A 176 17.93 2.58 -2.51
N THR A 177 17.82 1.29 -2.80
CA THR A 177 18.22 0.70 -4.10
C THR A 177 17.11 0.78 -5.14
N ASP A 178 15.88 0.45 -4.77
CA ASP A 178 14.71 0.41 -5.64
C ASP A 178 13.44 0.78 -4.86
N TYR A 179 12.39 1.16 -5.56
CA TYR A 179 11.10 1.47 -4.95
C TYR A 179 10.04 0.45 -5.30
N TYR A 180 9.23 0.15 -4.30
CA TYR A 180 8.08 -0.75 -4.37
C TYR A 180 6.87 -0.08 -3.71
N LEU A 181 5.70 -0.52 -4.08
CA LEU A 181 4.46 0.00 -3.54
C LEU A 181 3.53 -1.15 -3.15
N SER A 182 2.87 -1.04 -2.02
CA SER A 182 1.83 -1.97 -1.60
C SER A 182 0.71 -1.23 -0.91
N GLY A 183 -0.47 -1.83 -0.94
CA GLY A 183 -1.61 -1.36 -0.19
C GLY A 183 -2.60 -2.50 0.03
N TYR A 184 -3.46 -2.36 1.02
CA TYR A 184 -4.52 -3.33 1.26
C TYR A 184 -5.89 -2.66 1.25
N SER A 185 -6.94 -3.40 0.82
CA SER A 185 -8.30 -2.89 0.72
C SER A 185 -8.35 -1.60 -0.13
N LEU A 186 -8.92 -0.51 0.36
CA LEU A 186 -8.94 0.79 -0.33
C LEU A 186 -7.52 1.30 -0.63
N GLY A 187 -6.55 1.10 0.29
CA GLY A 187 -5.16 1.46 0.05
C GLY A 187 -4.51 0.71 -1.13
N ALA A 188 -5.02 -0.47 -1.48
CA ALA A 188 -4.59 -1.17 -2.69
C ALA A 188 -5.16 -0.50 -3.96
N LEU A 189 -6.39 0.01 -3.91
CA LEU A 189 -6.94 0.81 -5.00
C LEU A 189 -6.13 2.11 -5.16
N ASP A 190 -5.85 2.82 -4.07
CA ASP A 190 -5.02 4.03 -4.09
C ASP A 190 -3.62 3.74 -4.64
N ALA A 191 -3.01 2.61 -4.26
CA ALA A 191 -1.71 2.17 -4.79
C ALA A 191 -1.72 1.97 -6.31
N ALA A 192 -2.81 1.44 -6.88
CA ALA A 192 -2.95 1.30 -8.32
C ALA A 192 -2.95 2.68 -9.03
N PHE A 193 -3.68 3.66 -8.50
CA PHE A 193 -3.71 5.01 -9.05
C PHE A 193 -2.40 5.76 -8.84
N VAL A 194 -1.75 5.62 -7.68
CA VAL A 194 -0.40 6.15 -7.41
C VAL A 194 0.62 5.57 -8.40
N SER A 195 0.57 4.26 -8.65
CA SER A 195 1.42 3.62 -9.64
C SER A 195 1.21 4.20 -11.04
N LYS A 196 -0.06 4.45 -11.41
CA LYS A 196 -0.39 5.07 -12.70
C LYS A 196 0.16 6.49 -12.81
N LEU A 197 0.11 7.28 -11.74
CA LEU A 197 0.75 8.61 -11.71
C LEU A 197 2.27 8.52 -11.92
N ASP A 198 2.91 7.53 -11.31
CA ASP A 198 4.36 7.36 -11.38
C ASP A 198 4.85 6.95 -12.79
N GLU A 199 4.02 6.31 -13.63
CA GLU A 199 4.37 6.02 -15.03
C GLU A 199 4.79 7.30 -15.81
N THR A 200 4.17 8.42 -15.48
CA THR A 200 4.45 9.72 -16.12
C THR A 200 5.41 10.59 -15.33
N ARG A 201 5.25 10.64 -13.99
CA ARG A 201 6.05 11.51 -13.11
C ARG A 201 7.42 10.96 -12.78
N ARG A 202 7.54 9.63 -12.73
CA ARG A 202 8.79 8.89 -12.56
C ARG A 202 9.63 9.31 -11.35
N SER A 203 8.98 9.74 -10.25
CA SER A 203 9.72 10.06 -9.01
C SER A 203 10.25 8.81 -8.32
N PHE A 204 9.59 7.67 -8.49
CA PHE A 204 9.95 6.41 -7.84
C PHE A 204 10.33 5.32 -8.84
N ASN A 205 9.69 5.25 -10.01
CA ASN A 205 9.86 4.19 -11.00
C ASN A 205 9.66 2.81 -10.35
N PHE A 206 8.50 2.59 -9.74
CA PHE A 206 8.20 1.37 -8.98
C PHE A 206 8.51 0.09 -9.77
N LYS A 207 9.34 -0.77 -9.19
CA LYS A 207 9.70 -2.07 -9.77
C LYS A 207 8.53 -3.04 -9.79
N LYS A 208 7.74 -3.05 -8.69
CA LYS A 208 6.51 -3.84 -8.57
C LYS A 208 5.53 -3.12 -7.66
N VAL A 209 4.25 -3.40 -7.89
CA VAL A 209 3.14 -2.95 -7.06
C VAL A 209 2.36 -4.17 -6.60
N LEU A 210 2.18 -4.34 -5.29
CA LEU A 210 1.41 -5.42 -4.70
C LEU A 210 0.09 -4.89 -4.16
N LEU A 211 -0.99 -5.32 -4.78
CA LEU A 211 -2.36 -4.92 -4.44
C LEU A 211 -3.04 -6.04 -3.66
N LEU A 212 -3.29 -5.83 -2.37
CA LEU A 212 -3.92 -6.81 -1.48
C LEU A 212 -5.42 -6.52 -1.36
N ASN A 213 -6.25 -7.38 -1.95
CA ASN A 213 -7.72 -7.31 -1.93
C ASN A 213 -8.28 -5.92 -2.34
N PRO A 214 -7.88 -5.36 -3.50
CA PRO A 214 -8.38 -4.07 -3.94
C PRO A 214 -9.89 -4.13 -4.28
N PRO A 215 -10.68 -3.11 -3.91
CA PRO A 215 -12.06 -3.00 -4.40
C PRO A 215 -12.03 -2.55 -5.87
N VAL A 216 -12.07 -3.51 -6.82
CA VAL A 216 -11.99 -3.22 -8.26
C VAL A 216 -13.15 -2.34 -8.75
N ASN A 217 -14.32 -2.49 -8.13
CA ASN A 217 -15.46 -1.59 -8.29
C ASN A 217 -15.96 -1.17 -6.92
N LEU A 218 -15.68 0.08 -6.54
CA LEU A 218 -15.97 0.59 -5.21
C LEU A 218 -17.47 0.56 -4.89
N TYR A 219 -18.32 0.93 -5.85
CA TYR A 219 -19.78 0.90 -5.68
C TYR A 219 -20.29 -0.53 -5.42
N THR A 220 -19.85 -1.48 -6.23
CA THR A 220 -20.23 -2.89 -6.05
C THR A 220 -19.72 -3.43 -4.71
N SER A 221 -18.51 -3.07 -4.32
CA SER A 221 -17.92 -3.49 -3.03
C SER A 221 -18.72 -2.96 -1.86
N ILE A 222 -19.07 -1.67 -1.85
CA ILE A 222 -19.90 -1.04 -0.81
C ILE A 222 -21.29 -1.68 -0.77
N THR A 223 -21.95 -1.82 -1.92
CA THR A 223 -23.29 -2.43 -2.01
C THR A 223 -23.30 -3.86 -1.49
N ASN A 224 -22.21 -4.62 -1.70
CA ASN A 224 -22.11 -5.98 -1.17
C ASN A 224 -21.90 -5.98 0.34
N LEU A 225 -21.11 -5.06 0.88
CA LEU A 225 -20.96 -4.89 2.33
C LEU A 225 -22.29 -4.50 2.99
N ASP A 226 -23.04 -3.57 2.39
CA ASP A 226 -24.35 -3.16 2.90
C ASP A 226 -25.34 -4.32 2.97
N LYS A 227 -25.28 -5.27 2.05
CA LYS A 227 -26.13 -6.49 2.08
C LYS A 227 -25.80 -7.42 3.25
N LEU A 228 -24.60 -7.35 3.79
CA LEU A 228 -24.19 -8.17 4.95
C LEU A 228 -24.68 -7.58 6.28
N VAL A 229 -24.91 -6.27 6.35
CA VAL A 229 -25.35 -5.58 7.56
C VAL A 229 -26.71 -6.07 8.09
N PRO A 230 -27.76 -6.23 7.25
CA PRO A 230 -29.07 -6.74 7.72
C PRO A 230 -28.99 -8.14 8.33
N VAL A 231 -28.10 -9.01 7.83
CA VAL A 231 -27.91 -10.36 8.35
C VAL A 231 -27.35 -10.32 9.78
N SER A 232 -26.45 -9.39 10.07
CA SER A 232 -25.88 -9.20 11.41
C SER A 232 -26.93 -8.71 12.41
N TYR A 233 -27.80 -7.78 12.01
CA TYR A 233 -28.87 -7.25 12.86
C TYR A 233 -29.96 -8.28 13.17
N THR A 234 -30.33 -9.13 12.21
CA THR A 234 -31.35 -10.18 12.43
C THR A 234 -30.85 -11.29 13.34
N HIS A 235 -29.55 -11.59 13.33
CA HIS A 235 -28.95 -12.59 14.22
C HIS A 235 -28.79 -12.08 15.67
N LEU A 236 -28.48 -10.81 15.87
CA LEU A 236 -28.36 -10.20 17.20
C LEU A 236 -29.72 -10.10 17.91
N ARG A 237 -30.82 -9.83 17.18
CA ARG A 237 -32.17 -9.80 17.75
C ARG A 237 -32.79 -11.16 18.03
N ALA A 238 -32.26 -12.25 17.47
CA ALA A 238 -32.76 -13.59 17.72
C ALA A 238 -32.28 -14.16 19.08
N HIS A 239 -31.42 -13.45 19.82
CA HIS A 239 -30.88 -13.82 21.12
C HIS A 239 -31.33 -12.89 22.28
N GLU A 240 -32.18 -11.89 22.01
CA GLU A 240 -32.95 -11.14 23.02
C GLU A 240 -34.36 -11.73 23.19
#